data_99e148b4eed38d7c561b398361f0db99
#
_entry.id   99e148b4eed38d7c561b398361f0db99
#
_cell.length_a   1.000
_cell.length_b   1.000
_cell.length_c   1.000
_cell.angle_alpha   90.00
_cell.angle_beta   90.00
_cell.angle_gamma   90.00
#
_symmetry.space_group_name_H-M   'P 1'
#
loop_
_entity.id
_entity.type
_entity.pdbx_description
1 polymer ?
#
loop_
_entity_poly.entity_id
_entity_poly.type
_entity_poly.pdbx_seq_one_letter_code
_entity_poly.pdbx_strand_id
1 'polypeptide(L)'
;MQLPLIQTALDMNINPVVFDMDAEAPGRVIAHRFVQMSTRDIDGCVREAKKLSQEMSIHGAITAGTDASRAVSAIAAALDLPGIRYSDAEAASNKVLMRKRLRKAGVPVPDFFPVWNLKEARDGLDELGCPAVLKPAENMGARGVIKIRDRSELVAAYRHAKKHSTTGEMILEQYMEGPELSVDALTFNGEFWITGVA
;
A
#
# COMPACT_ATOMS: atom_id res chain seq x y z
N MET A 1 -10.49 11.19 2.03
CA MET A 1 -10.03 10.43 3.21
C MET A 1 -8.99 11.18 4.02
N GLN A 2 -8.15 12.04 3.43
CA GLN A 2 -7.10 12.79 4.15
C GLN A 2 -7.59 14.05 4.91
N LEU A 3 -8.80 14.55 4.63
CA LEU A 3 -9.29 15.78 5.27
C LEU A 3 -9.27 15.77 6.80
N PRO A 4 -9.72 14.69 7.48
CA PRO A 4 -9.64 14.65 8.95
C PRO A 4 -8.20 14.76 9.47
N LEU A 5 -7.23 14.14 8.79
CA LEU A 5 -5.82 14.21 9.16
C LEU A 5 -5.28 15.64 9.02
N ILE A 6 -5.62 16.32 7.91
CA ILE A 6 -5.20 17.70 7.66
C ILE A 6 -5.83 18.62 8.72
N GLN A 7 -7.12 18.45 9.02
CA GLN A 7 -7.81 19.26 10.04
C GLN A 7 -7.20 19.04 11.43
N THR A 8 -6.95 17.79 11.82
CA THR A 8 -6.31 17.49 13.10
C THR A 8 -4.92 18.15 13.20
N ALA A 9 -4.14 18.14 12.12
CA ALA A 9 -2.85 18.82 12.10
C ALA A 9 -3.01 20.33 12.35
N LEU A 10 -3.98 20.97 11.71
CA LEU A 10 -4.29 22.40 11.94
C LEU A 10 -4.72 22.65 13.39
N ASP A 11 -5.59 21.83 13.95
CA ASP A 11 -6.06 21.95 15.34
C ASP A 11 -4.91 21.77 16.35
N MET A 12 -3.85 21.05 15.97
CA MET A 12 -2.61 20.91 16.73
C MET A 12 -1.59 22.03 16.47
N ASN A 13 -1.94 23.08 15.72
CA ASN A 13 -1.05 24.16 15.28
C ASN A 13 0.15 23.64 14.43
N ILE A 14 -0.05 22.56 13.68
CA ILE A 14 0.90 22.04 12.70
C ILE A 14 0.51 22.60 11.32
N ASN A 15 1.49 23.00 10.53
CA ASN A 15 1.29 23.53 9.18
C ASN A 15 1.36 22.38 8.15
N PRO A 16 0.23 21.81 7.67
CA PRO A 16 0.23 20.72 6.73
C PRO A 16 0.62 21.16 5.32
N VAL A 17 1.59 20.48 4.72
CA VAL A 17 1.88 20.54 3.28
C VAL A 17 1.29 19.30 2.63
N VAL A 18 0.36 19.49 1.70
CA VAL A 18 -0.38 18.40 1.06
C VAL A 18 0.13 18.15 -0.36
N PHE A 19 0.46 16.90 -0.65
CA PHE A 19 0.80 16.45 -2.00
C PHE A 19 -0.39 15.65 -2.57
N ASP A 20 -0.92 16.11 -3.70
CA ASP A 20 -1.98 15.42 -4.43
C ASP A 20 -1.83 15.68 -5.93
N MET A 21 -2.13 14.71 -6.75
CA MET A 21 -2.12 14.86 -8.21
C MET A 21 -3.31 15.65 -8.73
N ASP A 22 -4.42 15.65 -8.02
CA ASP A 22 -5.63 16.36 -8.37
C ASP A 22 -5.52 17.83 -7.92
N ALA A 23 -5.50 18.73 -8.90
CA ALA A 23 -5.45 20.17 -8.65
C ALA A 23 -6.65 20.67 -7.83
N GLU A 24 -7.79 19.95 -7.89
CA GLU A 24 -9.02 20.29 -7.18
C GLU A 24 -9.22 19.42 -5.93
N ALA A 25 -8.15 18.76 -5.45
CA ALA A 25 -8.21 17.96 -4.23
C ALA A 25 -8.76 18.78 -3.05
N PRO A 26 -9.75 18.25 -2.29
CA PRO A 26 -10.37 19.00 -1.19
C PRO A 26 -9.37 19.47 -0.12
N GLY A 27 -8.26 18.75 0.05
CA GLY A 27 -7.19 19.15 0.97
C GLY A 27 -6.46 20.43 0.60
N ARG A 28 -6.51 20.86 -0.66
CA ARG A 28 -5.87 22.07 -1.15
C ARG A 28 -6.36 23.33 -0.43
N VAL A 29 -7.66 23.37 -0.15
CA VAL A 29 -8.31 24.58 0.42
C VAL A 29 -7.90 24.83 1.87
N ILE A 30 -7.63 23.75 2.61
CA ILE A 30 -7.31 23.83 4.06
C ILE A 30 -5.82 23.60 4.36
N ALA A 31 -5.04 23.15 3.38
CA ALA A 31 -3.59 22.97 3.55
C ALA A 31 -2.89 24.32 3.75
N HIS A 32 -1.84 24.35 4.58
CA HIS A 32 -0.95 25.50 4.67
C HIS A 32 -0.22 25.73 3.33
N ARG A 33 0.15 24.63 2.66
CA ARG A 33 0.71 24.64 1.31
C ARG A 33 0.24 23.41 0.53
N PHE A 34 -0.04 23.57 -0.76
CA PHE A 34 -0.43 22.50 -1.65
C PHE A 34 0.61 22.33 -2.77
N VAL A 35 0.98 21.10 -3.01
CA VAL A 35 1.90 20.69 -4.07
C VAL A 35 1.16 19.74 -5.01
N GLN A 36 0.90 20.18 -6.23
CA GLN A 36 0.27 19.34 -7.24
C GLN A 36 1.29 18.33 -7.77
N MET A 37 1.21 17.10 -7.26
CA MET A 37 2.15 16.04 -7.59
C MET A 37 1.55 14.67 -7.33
N SER A 38 1.84 13.71 -8.21
CA SER A 38 1.48 12.31 -7.97
C SER A 38 2.36 11.71 -6.88
N THR A 39 1.76 11.14 -5.84
CA THR A 39 2.47 10.37 -4.80
C THR A 39 3.08 9.07 -5.32
N ARG A 40 2.80 8.69 -6.58
CA ARG A 40 3.47 7.57 -7.27
C ARG A 40 4.81 7.96 -7.89
N ASP A 41 5.05 9.25 -8.15
CA ASP A 41 6.37 9.78 -8.52
C ASP A 41 7.21 10.00 -7.26
N ILE A 42 7.79 8.91 -6.76
CA ILE A 42 8.53 8.89 -5.50
C ILE A 42 9.74 9.84 -5.57
N ASP A 43 10.47 9.80 -6.67
CA ASP A 43 11.65 10.66 -6.85
C ASP A 43 11.26 12.13 -6.95
N GLY A 44 10.16 12.43 -7.62
CA GLY A 44 9.57 13.76 -7.65
C GLY A 44 9.15 14.25 -6.27
N CYS A 45 8.48 13.41 -5.50
CA CYS A 45 8.09 13.72 -4.13
C CYS A 45 9.31 14.05 -3.24
N VAL A 46 10.38 13.25 -3.35
CA VAL A 46 11.63 13.49 -2.60
C VAL A 46 12.29 14.79 -3.02
N ARG A 47 12.40 15.08 -4.34
CA ARG A 47 12.99 16.35 -4.84
C ARG A 47 12.21 17.55 -4.31
N GLU A 48 10.88 17.52 -4.37
CA GLU A 48 10.06 18.63 -3.91
C GLU A 48 10.10 18.79 -2.39
N ALA A 49 10.11 17.69 -1.63
CA ALA A 49 10.26 17.73 -0.17
C ALA A 49 11.61 18.34 0.24
N LYS A 50 12.71 18.00 -0.45
CA LYS A 50 14.03 18.62 -0.23
C LYS A 50 14.04 20.12 -0.55
N LYS A 51 13.34 20.54 -1.59
CA LYS A 51 13.20 21.97 -1.92
C LYS A 51 12.42 22.70 -0.82
N LEU A 52 11.29 22.13 -0.38
CA LEU A 52 10.49 22.67 0.71
C LEU A 52 11.28 22.77 2.01
N SER A 53 12.15 21.81 2.32
CA SER A 53 12.98 21.83 3.53
C SER A 53 14.01 22.96 3.55
N GLN A 54 14.32 23.58 2.40
CA GLN A 54 15.15 24.80 2.33
C GLN A 54 14.34 26.07 2.64
N GLU A 55 13.02 26.04 2.47
CA GLU A 55 12.13 27.17 2.67
C GLU A 55 11.46 27.15 4.06
N MET A 56 11.25 25.95 4.62
CA MET A 56 10.57 25.74 5.90
C MET A 56 11.06 24.48 6.61
N SER A 57 10.95 24.44 7.93
CA SER A 57 11.25 23.23 8.72
C SER A 57 10.19 22.15 8.47
N ILE A 58 10.62 20.96 8.05
CA ILE A 58 9.77 19.78 7.89
C ILE A 58 10.04 18.84 9.07
N HIS A 59 9.00 18.44 9.81
CA HIS A 59 9.13 17.65 11.03
C HIS A 59 8.63 16.22 10.89
N GLY A 60 7.92 15.91 9.81
CA GLY A 60 7.38 14.58 9.57
C GLY A 60 6.74 14.44 8.19
N ALA A 61 6.60 13.21 7.74
CA ALA A 61 5.84 12.84 6.56
C ALA A 61 4.85 11.73 6.95
N ILE A 62 3.58 11.88 6.58
CA ILE A 62 2.52 10.96 7.00
C ILE A 62 1.49 10.77 5.88
N THR A 63 0.82 9.63 5.90
CA THR A 63 -0.39 9.38 5.09
C THR A 63 -1.37 8.52 5.90
N ALA A 64 -2.65 8.63 5.60
CA ALA A 64 -3.69 7.79 6.19
C ALA A 64 -4.68 7.35 5.11
N GLY A 65 -4.99 6.05 5.05
CA GLY A 65 -6.00 5.49 4.15
C GLY A 65 -5.68 5.61 2.65
N THR A 66 -4.40 5.70 2.27
CA THR A 66 -3.92 5.70 0.88
C THR A 66 -2.72 4.78 0.68
N ASP A 67 -2.35 4.56 -0.58
CA ASP A 67 -1.19 3.75 -0.99
C ASP A 67 0.12 4.56 -1.10
N ALA A 68 0.20 5.73 -0.44
CA ALA A 68 1.34 6.64 -0.51
C ALA A 68 2.50 6.29 0.45
N SER A 69 2.46 5.14 1.14
CA SER A 69 3.46 4.74 2.14
C SER A 69 4.91 4.75 1.62
N ARG A 70 5.12 4.40 0.35
CA ARG A 70 6.45 4.42 -0.29
C ARG A 70 6.98 5.86 -0.42
N ALA A 71 6.15 6.79 -0.87
CA ALA A 71 6.54 8.20 -0.98
C ALA A 71 6.82 8.81 0.40
N VAL A 72 5.96 8.55 1.38
CA VAL A 72 6.14 9.00 2.78
C VAL A 72 7.46 8.49 3.34
N SER A 73 7.74 7.21 3.20
CA SER A 73 8.98 6.59 3.67
C SER A 73 10.23 7.16 2.97
N ALA A 74 10.15 7.38 1.64
CA ALA A 74 11.25 7.96 0.87
C ALA A 74 11.53 9.42 1.27
N ILE A 75 10.49 10.23 1.50
CA ILE A 75 10.61 11.60 2.00
C ILE A 75 11.22 11.60 3.40
N ALA A 76 10.72 10.77 4.30
CA ALA A 76 11.23 10.67 5.67
C ALA A 76 12.72 10.32 5.68
N ALA A 77 13.13 9.31 4.91
CA ALA A 77 14.54 8.94 4.78
C ALA A 77 15.42 10.04 4.16
N ALA A 78 14.89 10.77 3.16
CA ALA A 78 15.63 11.82 2.46
C ALA A 78 15.87 13.09 3.29
N LEU A 79 15.04 13.30 4.33
CA LEU A 79 15.08 14.45 5.23
C LEU A 79 15.50 14.08 6.66
N ASP A 80 15.95 12.84 6.88
CA ASP A 80 16.34 12.30 8.20
C ASP A 80 15.21 12.44 9.24
N LEU A 81 13.98 12.14 8.84
CA LEU A 81 12.80 12.21 9.69
C LEU A 81 12.43 10.81 10.21
N PRO A 82 11.74 10.73 11.36
CA PRO A 82 11.17 9.47 11.83
C PRO A 82 10.25 8.84 10.78
N GLY A 83 10.39 7.55 10.55
CA GLY A 83 9.56 6.82 9.58
C GLY A 83 9.97 5.36 9.44
N ILE A 84 9.16 4.58 8.73
CA ILE A 84 9.51 3.20 8.38
C ILE A 84 10.56 3.19 7.26
N ARG A 85 11.38 2.14 7.19
CA ARG A 85 12.34 1.98 6.10
C ARG A 85 11.62 1.83 4.76
N TYR A 86 12.18 2.39 3.69
CA TYR A 86 11.60 2.30 2.35
C TYR A 86 11.29 0.86 1.93
N SER A 87 12.20 -0.07 2.23
CA SER A 87 11.99 -1.50 1.94
C SER A 87 10.78 -2.10 2.68
N ASP A 88 10.45 -1.59 3.87
CA ASP A 88 9.29 -2.05 4.63
C ASP A 88 7.98 -1.46 4.05
N ALA A 89 8.00 -0.19 3.66
CA ALA A 89 6.91 0.44 2.92
C ALA A 89 6.64 -0.26 1.57
N GLU A 90 7.70 -0.64 0.86
CA GLU A 90 7.59 -1.41 -0.38
C GLU A 90 6.95 -2.78 -0.14
N ALA A 91 7.40 -3.52 0.87
CA ALA A 91 6.82 -4.82 1.21
C ALA A 91 5.35 -4.69 1.68
N ALA A 92 5.00 -3.64 2.42
CA ALA A 92 3.62 -3.37 2.82
C ALA A 92 2.72 -3.04 1.61
N SER A 93 3.29 -2.50 0.53
CA SER A 93 2.56 -2.13 -0.69
C SER A 93 2.50 -3.24 -1.75
N ASN A 94 3.29 -4.31 -1.60
CA ASN A 94 3.33 -5.45 -2.53
C ASN A 94 3.06 -6.76 -1.79
N LYS A 95 1.94 -7.42 -2.15
CA LYS A 95 1.46 -8.63 -1.47
C LYS A 95 2.44 -9.80 -1.57
N VAL A 96 3.16 -9.93 -2.68
CA VAL A 96 4.18 -10.99 -2.85
C VAL A 96 5.34 -10.77 -1.89
N LEU A 97 5.87 -9.54 -1.84
CA LEU A 97 6.96 -9.19 -0.93
C LEU A 97 6.51 -9.30 0.53
N MET A 98 5.31 -8.84 0.84
CA MET A 98 4.72 -8.94 2.18
C MET A 98 4.63 -10.40 2.62
N ARG A 99 4.05 -11.29 1.80
CA ARG A 99 3.93 -12.73 2.12
C ARG A 99 5.30 -13.39 2.33
N LYS A 100 6.28 -13.08 1.45
CA LYS A 100 7.65 -13.60 1.60
C LYS A 100 8.28 -13.18 2.93
N ARG A 101 8.12 -11.91 3.33
CA ARG A 101 8.67 -11.40 4.60
C ARG A 101 7.99 -11.99 5.82
N LEU A 102 6.65 -12.04 5.82
CA LEU A 102 5.87 -12.64 6.91
C LEU A 102 6.23 -14.12 7.10
N ARG A 103 6.29 -14.89 6.01
CA ARG A 103 6.71 -16.30 6.04
C ARG A 103 8.12 -16.45 6.60
N LYS A 104 9.07 -15.61 6.16
CA LYS A 104 10.45 -15.62 6.69
C LYS A 104 10.53 -15.29 8.17
N ALA A 105 9.61 -14.45 8.67
CA ALA A 105 9.51 -14.09 10.08
C ALA A 105 8.71 -15.11 10.93
N GLY A 106 8.28 -16.24 10.35
CA GLY A 106 7.50 -17.27 11.04
C GLY A 106 6.03 -16.90 11.27
N VAL A 107 5.54 -15.80 10.66
CA VAL A 107 4.12 -15.43 10.73
C VAL A 107 3.32 -16.31 9.77
N PRO A 108 2.23 -16.94 10.21
CA PRO A 108 1.37 -17.74 9.34
C PRO A 108 0.84 -16.92 8.16
N VAL A 109 0.97 -17.47 6.97
CA VAL A 109 0.42 -16.90 5.72
C VAL A 109 -0.17 -18.03 4.89
N PRO A 110 -1.19 -17.75 4.04
CA PRO A 110 -1.67 -18.75 3.09
C PRO A 110 -0.54 -19.18 2.15
N ASP A 111 -0.64 -20.36 1.57
CA ASP A 111 0.24 -20.72 0.49
C ASP A 111 0.00 -19.81 -0.72
N PHE A 112 1.08 -19.43 -1.40
CA PHE A 112 1.00 -18.45 -2.47
C PHE A 112 2.08 -18.63 -3.52
N PHE A 113 1.77 -18.19 -4.74
CA PHE A 113 2.66 -18.14 -5.89
C PHE A 113 2.67 -16.75 -6.52
N PRO A 114 3.86 -16.16 -6.78
CA PRO A 114 3.97 -15.00 -7.67
C PRO A 114 3.55 -15.40 -9.08
N VAL A 115 2.84 -14.52 -9.77
CA VAL A 115 2.31 -14.78 -11.11
C VAL A 115 2.56 -13.59 -12.01
N TRP A 116 3.33 -13.79 -13.08
CA TRP A 116 3.59 -12.79 -14.12
C TRP A 116 2.91 -13.14 -15.45
N ASN A 117 2.62 -14.44 -15.66
CA ASN A 117 2.03 -14.96 -16.89
C ASN A 117 1.04 -16.10 -16.60
N LEU A 118 0.26 -16.46 -17.62
CA LEU A 118 -0.78 -17.47 -17.49
C LEU A 118 -0.21 -18.87 -17.20
N LYS A 119 1.02 -19.15 -17.63
CA LYS A 119 1.66 -20.45 -17.35
C LYS A 119 1.93 -20.57 -15.84
N GLU A 120 2.54 -19.59 -15.24
CA GLU A 120 2.80 -19.56 -13.79
C GLU A 120 1.50 -19.63 -12.97
N ALA A 121 0.43 -18.96 -13.46
CA ALA A 121 -0.89 -19.08 -12.83
C ALA A 121 -1.45 -20.50 -12.87
N ARG A 122 -1.22 -21.24 -13.98
CA ARG A 122 -1.62 -22.65 -14.10
C ARG A 122 -0.82 -23.53 -13.17
N ASP A 123 0.50 -23.40 -13.22
CA ASP A 123 1.42 -24.21 -12.42
C ASP A 123 1.10 -24.02 -10.92
N GLY A 124 0.93 -22.75 -10.46
CA GLY A 124 0.55 -22.45 -9.09
C GLY A 124 -0.84 -22.97 -8.70
N LEU A 125 -1.84 -22.92 -9.61
CA LEU A 125 -3.16 -23.46 -9.33
C LEU A 125 -3.17 -24.98 -9.25
N ASP A 126 -2.29 -25.63 -10.02
CA ASP A 126 -2.13 -27.09 -9.97
C ASP A 126 -1.54 -27.54 -8.62
N GLU A 127 -0.69 -26.72 -8.01
CA GLU A 127 -0.13 -26.98 -6.68
C GLU A 127 -1.10 -26.62 -5.55
N LEU A 128 -1.79 -25.46 -5.62
CA LEU A 128 -2.71 -25.00 -4.56
C LEU A 128 -4.04 -25.75 -4.57
N GLY A 129 -4.52 -26.13 -5.75
CA GLY A 129 -5.89 -26.60 -5.96
C GLY A 129 -6.91 -25.45 -5.92
N CYS A 130 -8.19 -25.84 -5.95
CA CYS A 130 -9.33 -24.92 -5.81
C CYS A 130 -10.05 -25.17 -4.46
N PRO A 131 -10.61 -24.12 -3.84
CA PRO A 131 -10.64 -22.73 -4.30
C PRO A 131 -9.33 -21.98 -4.05
N ALA A 132 -9.00 -21.01 -4.94
CA ALA A 132 -7.86 -20.12 -4.82
C ALA A 132 -8.26 -18.67 -5.10
N VAL A 133 -7.39 -17.71 -4.78
CA VAL A 133 -7.60 -16.28 -5.05
C VAL A 133 -6.47 -15.75 -5.91
N LEU A 134 -6.81 -15.14 -7.04
CA LEU A 134 -5.87 -14.41 -7.88
C LEU A 134 -6.13 -12.92 -7.77
N LYS A 135 -5.08 -12.13 -7.54
CA LYS A 135 -5.18 -10.68 -7.36
C LYS A 135 -3.90 -9.96 -7.78
N PRO A 136 -3.96 -8.66 -8.17
CA PRO A 136 -2.78 -7.82 -8.37
C PRO A 136 -1.93 -7.74 -7.11
N ALA A 137 -0.60 -7.75 -7.28
CA ALA A 137 0.33 -7.69 -6.14
C ALA A 137 0.26 -6.33 -5.40
N GLU A 138 0.04 -5.24 -6.13
CA GLU A 138 0.16 -3.88 -5.60
C GLU A 138 -1.15 -3.10 -5.42
N ASN A 139 -2.29 -3.63 -5.86
CA ASN A 139 -3.57 -2.91 -5.77
C ASN A 139 -4.22 -3.00 -4.38
N MET A 140 -4.99 -1.96 -4.03
CA MET A 140 -5.80 -1.85 -2.83
C MET A 140 -7.31 -1.85 -3.17
N GLY A 141 -8.17 -2.01 -2.14
CA GLY A 141 -9.62 -1.91 -2.28
C GLY A 141 -10.24 -3.02 -3.13
N ALA A 142 -9.74 -4.24 -3.03
CA ALA A 142 -10.24 -5.44 -3.72
C ALA A 142 -10.29 -5.34 -5.26
N ARG A 143 -9.67 -4.32 -5.87
CA ARG A 143 -9.63 -4.16 -7.34
C ARG A 143 -8.84 -5.27 -8.00
N GLY A 144 -9.51 -6.02 -8.86
CA GLY A 144 -8.89 -7.13 -9.59
C GLY A 144 -8.76 -8.43 -8.78
N VAL A 145 -9.41 -8.54 -7.62
CA VAL A 145 -9.43 -9.75 -6.78
C VAL A 145 -10.50 -10.71 -7.31
N ILE A 146 -10.12 -11.94 -7.61
CA ILE A 146 -11.02 -12.99 -8.10
C ILE A 146 -10.80 -14.28 -7.34
N LYS A 147 -11.89 -14.85 -6.79
CA LYS A 147 -11.91 -16.23 -6.28
C LYS A 147 -12.10 -17.18 -7.46
N ILE A 148 -11.20 -18.14 -7.61
CA ILE A 148 -11.23 -19.23 -8.59
C ILE A 148 -11.79 -20.44 -7.86
N ARG A 149 -12.99 -20.89 -8.26
CA ARG A 149 -13.66 -22.05 -7.67
C ARG A 149 -13.37 -23.33 -8.41
N ASP A 150 -13.13 -23.19 -9.71
CA ASP A 150 -12.81 -24.29 -10.62
C ASP A 150 -11.72 -23.88 -11.60
N ARG A 151 -10.90 -24.85 -12.02
CA ARG A 151 -9.78 -24.64 -12.95
C ARG A 151 -10.18 -23.96 -14.27
N SER A 152 -11.38 -24.20 -14.75
CA SER A 152 -11.91 -23.59 -15.98
C SER A 152 -12.02 -22.07 -15.90
N GLU A 153 -12.18 -21.52 -14.69
CA GLU A 153 -12.28 -20.06 -14.43
C GLU A 153 -10.93 -19.34 -14.55
N LEU A 154 -9.79 -20.06 -14.50
CA LEU A 154 -8.46 -19.46 -14.37
C LEU A 154 -8.14 -18.44 -15.46
N VAL A 155 -8.45 -18.75 -16.73
CA VAL A 155 -8.10 -17.87 -17.86
C VAL A 155 -8.84 -16.54 -17.77
N ALA A 156 -10.11 -16.56 -17.40
CA ALA A 156 -10.93 -15.37 -17.22
C ALA A 156 -10.44 -14.57 -16.00
N ALA A 157 -10.17 -15.24 -14.88
CA ALA A 157 -9.63 -14.65 -13.67
C ALA A 157 -8.27 -13.96 -13.92
N TYR A 158 -7.36 -14.63 -14.65
CA TYR A 158 -6.07 -14.07 -15.02
C TYR A 158 -6.19 -12.79 -15.85
N ARG A 159 -7.05 -12.80 -16.88
CA ARG A 159 -7.29 -11.62 -17.71
C ARG A 159 -7.84 -10.45 -16.89
N HIS A 160 -8.77 -10.75 -15.97
CA HIS A 160 -9.36 -9.74 -15.09
C HIS A 160 -8.32 -9.17 -14.14
N ALA A 161 -7.59 -9.99 -13.39
CA ALA A 161 -6.58 -9.52 -12.46
C ALA A 161 -5.47 -8.71 -13.17
N LYS A 162 -5.00 -9.19 -14.33
CA LYS A 162 -3.97 -8.52 -15.13
C LYS A 162 -4.39 -7.12 -15.58
N LYS A 163 -5.65 -6.93 -15.95
CA LYS A 163 -6.19 -5.60 -16.36
C LYS A 163 -6.09 -4.57 -15.23
N HIS A 164 -6.06 -5.02 -13.98
CA HIS A 164 -6.01 -4.17 -12.79
C HIS A 164 -4.60 -4.06 -12.19
N SER A 165 -3.63 -4.85 -12.65
CA SER A 165 -2.24 -4.72 -12.22
C SER A 165 -1.52 -3.63 -13.00
N THR A 166 -0.81 -2.75 -12.32
CA THR A 166 -0.01 -1.68 -12.94
C THR A 166 1.37 -2.16 -13.35
N THR A 167 1.91 -3.16 -12.66
CA THR A 167 3.24 -3.76 -12.94
C THR A 167 3.15 -5.03 -13.78
N GLY A 168 1.97 -5.66 -13.83
CA GLY A 168 1.77 -6.98 -14.40
C GLY A 168 2.03 -8.11 -13.40
N GLU A 169 2.57 -7.82 -12.21
CA GLU A 169 2.73 -8.81 -11.14
C GLU A 169 1.39 -9.09 -10.46
N MET A 170 1.12 -10.35 -10.24
CA MET A 170 -0.04 -10.84 -9.50
C MET A 170 0.40 -11.84 -8.45
N ILE A 171 -0.50 -12.17 -7.54
CA ILE A 171 -0.33 -13.23 -6.56
C ILE A 171 -1.52 -14.19 -6.63
N LEU A 172 -1.23 -15.47 -6.69
CA LEU A 172 -2.21 -16.54 -6.52
C LEU A 172 -2.05 -17.09 -5.11
N GLU A 173 -3.13 -17.11 -4.32
CA GLU A 173 -3.11 -17.53 -2.92
C GLU A 173 -4.16 -18.62 -2.68
N GLN A 174 -3.89 -19.49 -1.73
CA GLN A 174 -4.88 -20.38 -1.15
C GLN A 174 -6.07 -19.54 -0.62
N TYR A 175 -7.29 -19.96 -0.96
CA TYR A 175 -8.47 -19.35 -0.36
C TYR A 175 -8.62 -19.80 1.09
N MET A 176 -8.72 -18.85 1.99
CA MET A 176 -8.93 -19.11 3.42
C MET A 176 -10.40 -18.90 3.77
N GLU A 177 -10.97 -19.85 4.50
CA GLU A 177 -12.33 -19.75 5.05
C GLU A 177 -12.24 -19.39 6.54
N GLY A 178 -13.15 -18.54 6.97
CA GLY A 178 -13.21 -18.11 8.36
C GLY A 178 -13.70 -16.67 8.51
N PRO A 179 -13.77 -16.17 9.73
CA PRO A 179 -14.08 -14.77 9.99
C PRO A 179 -12.98 -13.88 9.43
N GLU A 180 -13.36 -12.82 8.70
CA GLU A 180 -12.44 -11.78 8.25
C GLU A 180 -12.43 -10.66 9.26
N LEU A 181 -11.25 -10.29 9.74
CA LEU A 181 -11.05 -9.23 10.72
C LEU A 181 -10.11 -8.19 10.16
N SER A 182 -10.45 -6.92 10.38
CA SER A 182 -9.54 -5.79 10.20
C SER A 182 -9.01 -5.35 11.55
N VAL A 183 -7.71 -5.22 11.69
CA VAL A 183 -7.07 -4.76 12.92
C VAL A 183 -6.29 -3.49 12.60
N ASP A 184 -6.71 -2.39 13.21
CA ASP A 184 -5.99 -1.13 13.16
C ASP A 184 -5.06 -1.00 14.36
N ALA A 185 -3.82 -0.59 14.11
CA ALA A 185 -2.81 -0.46 15.15
C ALA A 185 -1.83 0.68 14.87
N LEU A 186 -1.26 1.23 15.92
CA LEU A 186 -0.14 2.16 15.89
C LEU A 186 1.10 1.50 16.46
N THR A 187 2.26 1.75 15.85
CA THR A 187 3.55 1.34 16.38
C THR A 187 4.48 2.54 16.46
N PHE A 188 5.16 2.70 17.58
CA PHE A 188 6.14 3.74 17.79
C PHE A 188 7.21 3.27 18.80
N ASN A 189 8.47 3.45 18.47
CA ASN A 189 9.62 3.04 19.31
C ASN A 189 9.56 1.58 19.82
N GLY A 190 9.03 0.67 19.00
CA GLY A 190 8.92 -0.75 19.36
C GLY A 190 7.69 -1.10 20.19
N GLU A 191 6.92 -0.13 20.63
CA GLU A 191 5.62 -0.33 21.28
C GLU A 191 4.51 -0.46 20.23
N PHE A 192 3.47 -1.20 20.58
CA PHE A 192 2.38 -1.52 19.68
C PHE A 192 1.03 -1.37 20.39
N TRP A 193 0.15 -0.56 19.81
CA TRP A 193 -1.20 -0.32 20.34
C TRP A 193 -2.26 -0.70 19.32
N ILE A 194 -3.15 -1.62 19.66
CA ILE A 194 -4.33 -1.90 18.86
C ILE A 194 -5.35 -0.80 19.14
N THR A 195 -5.77 -0.12 18.06
CA THR A 195 -6.72 1.00 18.13
C THR A 195 -8.13 0.62 17.72
N GLY A 196 -8.29 -0.48 16.99
CA GLY A 196 -9.58 -0.99 16.56
C GLY A 196 -9.51 -2.42 16.03
N VAL A 197 -10.63 -3.12 16.16
CA VAL A 197 -10.88 -4.43 15.52
C VAL A 197 -12.29 -4.40 14.97
N ALA A 198 -12.47 -4.75 13.70
CA ALA A 198 -13.75 -4.77 12.99
C ALA A 198 -13.92 -6.05 12.15
#